data_af60eda5f1aa45d988f80383910f2cf2
#
_entry.id   af60eda5f1aa45d988f80383910f2cf2
#
_cell.length_a   1.000
_cell.length_b   1.000
_cell.length_c   1.000
_cell.angle_alpha   90.00
_cell.angle_beta   90.00
_cell.angle_gamma   90.00
#
_symmetry.space_group_name_H-M   'P 1'
#
loop_
_entity.id
_entity.type
_entity.pdbx_description
1 polymer ?
#
loop_
_entity_poly.entity_id
_entity_poly.type
_entity_poly.pdbx_seq_one_letter_code
_entity_poly.pdbx_strand_id
1 'polypeptide(L)'
;ISACLVGSEMCIRDRPNSINLEGIFGKLANVAWTNFGPVLASDLERARLALRSRGHVTVYSVDKFPRMVDYVVPSGVRIGDADRVRLGAHLADGTTVMHEGFVNYNAGTLGHAMVEGRISQGVVVGDHTDVGGGASIMGTLSGGGKERVRLGERVLLGANAGVGISLGDDCVVEAGLYLTTGTRVTVVTDQESTVVKAADLSGTSNLLYRRNSQTGTVEAIPRATGTVELNSILHAN
;
A
#
# COMPACT_ATOMS: atom_id res chain seq x y z
N ILE A 1 13.67 20.39 -13.91
CA ILE A 1 12.75 19.23 -13.95
C ILE A 1 12.74 18.53 -12.58
N SER A 2 13.90 18.26 -11.96
CA SER A 2 14.02 17.57 -10.67
C SER A 2 13.33 18.30 -9.51
N ALA A 3 13.54 19.62 -9.36
CA ALA A 3 12.96 20.40 -8.26
C ALA A 3 11.42 20.49 -8.33
N CYS A 4 10.85 20.52 -9.53
CA CYS A 4 9.40 20.55 -9.73
C CYS A 4 8.77 19.19 -9.39
N LEU A 5 9.45 18.08 -9.70
CA LEU A 5 9.02 16.72 -9.38
C LEU A 5 8.99 16.49 -7.87
N VAL A 6 10.10 16.78 -7.19
CA VAL A 6 10.22 16.61 -5.74
C VAL A 6 9.18 17.49 -5.01
N GLY A 7 8.92 18.72 -5.48
CA GLY A 7 7.89 19.58 -4.91
C GLY A 7 6.48 19.00 -5.03
N SER A 8 6.10 18.46 -6.19
CA SER A 8 4.80 17.83 -6.39
C SER A 8 4.63 16.57 -5.56
N GLU A 9 5.66 15.74 -5.48
CA GLU A 9 5.65 14.50 -4.69
C GLU A 9 5.60 14.78 -3.18
N MET A 10 6.22 15.86 -2.71
CA MET A 10 6.08 16.33 -1.33
C MET A 10 4.66 16.77 -0.99
N CYS A 11 3.94 17.42 -1.92
CA CYS A 11 2.53 17.76 -1.72
C CYS A 11 1.62 16.51 -1.63
N ILE A 12 1.90 15.48 -2.40
CA ILE A 12 1.16 14.20 -2.33
C ILE A 12 1.38 13.52 -0.98
N ARG A 13 2.59 13.60 -0.44
CA ARG A 13 2.98 12.98 0.83
C ARG A 13 2.09 13.41 2.00
N ASP A 14 1.67 14.65 2.06
CA ASP A 14 0.94 15.18 3.20
C ASP A 14 -0.49 14.64 3.28
N ARG A 15 -1.07 14.25 2.14
CA ARG A 15 -2.43 13.71 2.10
C ARG A 15 -2.67 12.92 0.82
N PRO A 16 -2.77 11.58 0.87
CA PRO A 16 -3.12 10.77 -0.29
C PRO A 16 -4.42 11.24 -0.95
N ASN A 17 -4.46 11.17 -2.26
CA ASN A 17 -5.62 11.55 -3.10
C ASN A 17 -6.04 13.03 -3.01
N SER A 18 -5.19 13.93 -2.51
CA SER A 18 -5.50 15.36 -2.37
C SER A 18 -5.31 16.17 -3.65
N ILE A 19 -4.53 15.67 -4.61
CA ILE A 19 -4.22 16.35 -5.87
C ILE A 19 -4.61 15.53 -7.09
N ASN A 20 -4.89 16.21 -8.20
CA ASN A 20 -5.13 15.54 -9.48
C ASN A 20 -3.82 15.05 -10.09
N LEU A 21 -3.69 13.74 -10.29
CA LEU A 21 -2.52 13.09 -10.86
C LEU A 21 -2.74 12.63 -12.31
N GLU A 22 -3.82 13.07 -12.96
CA GLU A 22 -4.11 12.69 -14.34
C GLU A 22 -2.98 13.13 -15.28
N GLY A 23 -2.52 12.21 -16.12
CA GLY A 23 -1.44 12.45 -17.08
C GLY A 23 -0.03 12.56 -16.48
N ILE A 24 0.16 12.35 -15.16
CA ILE A 24 1.46 12.48 -14.48
C ILE A 24 2.54 11.62 -15.15
N PHE A 25 2.23 10.38 -15.52
CA PHE A 25 3.21 9.46 -16.13
C PHE A 25 3.75 9.96 -17.47
N GLY A 26 2.97 10.70 -18.25
CA GLY A 26 3.40 11.31 -19.49
C GLY A 26 4.32 12.53 -19.29
N LYS A 27 4.29 13.14 -18.11
CA LYS A 27 5.11 14.31 -17.74
C LYS A 27 6.42 13.92 -17.05
N LEU A 28 6.48 12.75 -16.43
CA LEU A 28 7.65 12.26 -15.70
C LEU A 28 8.58 11.51 -16.65
N ALA A 29 9.86 11.91 -16.68
CA ALA A 29 10.92 11.19 -17.36
C ALA A 29 11.42 10.02 -16.51
N ASN A 30 12.05 9.02 -17.13
CA ASN A 30 12.85 8.04 -16.42
C ASN A 30 14.15 8.69 -15.94
N VAL A 31 14.40 8.60 -14.65
CA VAL A 31 15.53 9.20 -13.96
C VAL A 31 16.37 8.10 -13.33
N ALA A 32 17.68 8.16 -13.54
CA ALA A 32 18.65 7.42 -12.76
C ALA A 32 18.91 8.18 -11.45
N TRP A 33 18.49 7.61 -10.35
CA TRP A 33 18.67 8.16 -9.01
C TRP A 33 20.04 7.73 -8.49
N THR A 34 20.94 8.70 -8.29
CA THR A 34 22.34 8.41 -7.99
C THR A 34 22.81 9.06 -6.69
N ASN A 35 23.97 8.65 -6.19
CA ASN A 35 24.63 9.28 -5.05
C ASN A 35 25.08 10.74 -5.32
N PHE A 36 25.02 11.20 -6.57
CA PHE A 36 25.25 12.60 -6.96
C PHE A 36 23.95 13.32 -7.32
N GLY A 37 22.78 12.72 -7.04
CA GLY A 37 21.48 13.26 -7.37
C GLY A 37 20.87 12.65 -8.64
N PRO A 38 19.74 13.21 -9.10
CA PRO A 38 18.99 12.70 -10.25
C PRO A 38 19.69 13.04 -11.58
N VAL A 39 19.73 12.06 -12.46
CA VAL A 39 20.26 12.18 -13.82
C VAL A 39 19.23 11.60 -14.79
N LEU A 40 18.95 12.26 -15.93
CA LEU A 40 18.12 11.63 -16.95
C LEU A 40 18.76 10.28 -17.35
N ALA A 41 17.95 9.23 -17.46
CA ALA A 41 18.46 7.90 -17.76
C ALA A 41 19.24 7.88 -19.11
N SER A 42 18.82 8.69 -20.08
CA SER A 42 19.53 8.87 -21.35
C SER A 42 20.91 9.52 -21.24
N ASP A 43 21.14 10.28 -20.19
CA ASP A 43 22.39 11.04 -19.98
C ASP A 43 23.35 10.38 -19.00
N LEU A 44 23.00 9.21 -18.47
CA LEU A 44 23.75 8.57 -17.38
C LEU A 44 25.23 8.33 -17.71
N GLU A 45 25.53 7.83 -18.89
CA GLU A 45 26.93 7.56 -19.27
C GLU A 45 27.74 8.85 -19.40
N ARG A 46 27.16 9.91 -19.93
CA ARG A 46 27.79 11.23 -20.00
C ARG A 46 28.04 11.79 -18.58
N ALA A 47 27.09 11.63 -17.68
CA ALA A 47 27.21 12.04 -16.29
C ALA A 47 28.31 11.25 -15.55
N ARG A 48 28.41 9.94 -15.77
CA ARG A 48 29.47 9.10 -15.22
C ARG A 48 30.86 9.57 -15.65
N LEU A 49 31.03 9.92 -16.92
CA LEU A 49 32.29 10.46 -17.44
C LEU A 49 32.62 11.82 -16.81
N ALA A 50 31.65 12.73 -16.76
CA ALA A 50 31.82 14.07 -16.21
C ALA A 50 32.13 14.06 -14.68
N LEU A 51 31.58 13.11 -13.95
CA LEU A 51 31.74 12.99 -12.50
C LEU A 51 32.91 12.10 -12.08
N ARG A 52 33.63 11.52 -13.03
CA ARG A 52 34.70 10.54 -12.77
C ARG A 52 35.76 11.04 -11.79
N SER A 53 36.14 12.33 -11.85
CA SER A 53 37.09 12.94 -10.94
C SER A 53 36.55 13.14 -9.52
N ARG A 54 35.22 13.08 -9.32
CA ARG A 54 34.53 13.24 -8.03
C ARG A 54 34.28 11.92 -7.31
N GLY A 55 34.46 10.79 -8.00
CA GLY A 55 34.26 9.45 -7.46
C GLY A 55 33.37 8.55 -8.31
N HIS A 56 33.04 7.39 -7.76
CA HIS A 56 32.16 6.42 -8.45
C HIS A 56 30.70 6.88 -8.41
N VAL A 57 30.04 6.80 -9.55
CA VAL A 57 28.60 7.07 -9.66
C VAL A 57 27.82 5.78 -9.40
N THR A 58 27.25 5.68 -8.21
CA THR A 58 26.34 4.58 -7.85
C THR A 58 24.93 4.93 -8.29
N VAL A 59 24.25 4.03 -8.98
CA VAL A 59 22.84 4.15 -9.36
C VAL A 59 22.02 3.29 -8.42
N TYR A 60 21.14 3.91 -7.66
CA TYR A 60 20.23 3.23 -6.72
C TYR A 60 19.02 2.64 -7.43
N SER A 61 18.44 3.39 -8.37
CA SER A 61 17.30 2.93 -9.16
C SER A 61 17.18 3.74 -10.46
N VAL A 62 16.43 3.21 -11.42
CA VAL A 62 15.99 3.93 -12.62
C VAL A 62 14.47 3.88 -12.65
N ASP A 63 13.83 4.97 -12.27
CA ASP A 63 12.38 5.06 -12.15
C ASP A 63 11.92 6.52 -12.30
N LYS A 64 10.62 6.69 -12.47
CA LYS A 64 9.96 8.00 -12.45
C LYS A 64 9.90 8.59 -11.03
N PHE A 65 9.88 7.75 -10.00
CA PHE A 65 9.80 8.13 -8.58
C PHE A 65 11.05 7.69 -7.82
N PRO A 66 11.66 8.59 -7.00
CA PRO A 66 12.76 8.20 -6.12
C PRO A 66 12.26 7.48 -4.89
N ARG A 67 13.20 6.93 -4.12
CA ARG A 67 12.97 6.43 -2.78
C ARG A 67 12.64 7.59 -1.84
N MET A 68 11.64 7.41 -0.98
CA MET A 68 11.24 8.45 -0.03
C MET A 68 12.42 8.92 0.84
N VAL A 69 13.16 8.00 1.41
CA VAL A 69 14.22 8.28 2.41
C VAL A 69 15.41 9.08 1.86
N ASP A 70 15.59 9.16 0.54
CA ASP A 70 16.60 10.01 -0.06
C ASP A 70 16.26 11.51 0.04
N TYR A 71 15.00 11.84 0.35
CA TYR A 71 14.49 13.21 0.42
C TYR A 71 13.80 13.55 1.74
N VAL A 72 13.07 12.59 2.30
CA VAL A 72 12.27 12.78 3.51
C VAL A 72 12.33 11.52 4.36
N VAL A 73 12.58 11.72 5.65
CA VAL A 73 12.41 10.67 6.67
C VAL A 73 11.28 11.11 7.60
N PRO A 74 10.08 10.52 7.49
CA PRO A 74 8.98 10.84 8.39
C PRO A 74 9.32 10.49 9.84
N SER A 75 8.81 11.27 10.78
CA SER A 75 8.97 11.00 12.21
C SER A 75 8.17 9.77 12.64
N GLY A 76 8.71 8.98 13.57
CA GLY A 76 8.00 7.85 14.19
C GLY A 76 7.72 6.67 13.26
N VAL A 77 8.43 6.55 12.13
CA VAL A 77 8.26 5.43 11.19
C VAL A 77 9.51 4.56 11.11
N ARG A 78 9.31 3.29 10.78
CA ARG A 78 10.38 2.36 10.40
C ARG A 78 10.20 1.97 8.93
N ILE A 79 11.31 1.99 8.18
CA ILE A 79 11.37 1.54 6.79
C ILE A 79 12.53 0.56 6.68
N GLY A 80 12.23 -0.72 6.54
CA GLY A 80 13.22 -1.80 6.53
C GLY A 80 14.11 -1.81 5.28
N ASP A 81 13.57 -1.35 4.15
CA ASP A 81 14.29 -1.21 2.88
C ASP A 81 13.86 0.07 2.17
N ALA A 82 14.84 0.91 1.85
CA ALA A 82 14.63 2.21 1.21
C ALA A 82 13.87 2.12 -0.13
N ASP A 83 14.09 1.05 -0.90
CA ASP A 83 13.45 0.86 -2.22
C ASP A 83 11.96 0.52 -2.14
N ARG A 84 11.48 0.24 -0.94
CA ARG A 84 10.08 -0.20 -0.72
C ARG A 84 9.10 0.94 -0.53
N VAL A 85 9.55 2.16 -0.36
CA VAL A 85 8.66 3.32 -0.20
C VAL A 85 9.02 4.40 -1.22
N ARG A 86 8.09 4.67 -2.12
CA ARG A 86 8.24 5.75 -3.11
C ARG A 86 8.00 7.11 -2.48
N LEU A 87 8.78 8.11 -2.90
CA LEU A 87 8.47 9.50 -2.56
C LEU A 87 7.05 9.85 -3.03
N GLY A 88 6.30 10.57 -2.19
CA GLY A 88 4.87 10.82 -2.39
C GLY A 88 3.96 9.81 -1.70
N ALA A 89 4.49 8.81 -1.00
CA ALA A 89 3.74 8.04 -0.02
C ALA A 89 3.52 8.85 1.26
N HIS A 90 2.42 8.60 1.95
CA HIS A 90 2.13 9.12 3.29
C HIS A 90 2.29 8.01 4.33
N LEU A 91 3.21 8.19 5.25
CA LEU A 91 3.38 7.28 6.39
C LEU A 91 3.14 8.04 7.68
N ALA A 92 2.07 7.71 8.38
CA ALA A 92 1.79 8.27 9.69
C ALA A 92 2.73 7.73 10.77
N ASP A 93 2.85 8.45 11.87
CA ASP A 93 3.57 8.01 13.05
C ASP A 93 3.09 6.62 13.51
N GLY A 94 4.01 5.76 13.95
CA GLY A 94 3.73 4.38 14.31
C GLY A 94 3.71 3.38 13.14
N THR A 95 3.89 3.83 11.89
CA THR A 95 3.96 2.93 10.74
C THR A 95 5.30 2.22 10.66
N THR A 96 5.26 0.90 10.47
CA THR A 96 6.42 0.08 10.10
C THR A 96 6.22 -0.52 8.72
N VAL A 97 7.12 -0.21 7.78
CA VAL A 97 7.22 -0.90 6.49
C VAL A 97 8.35 -1.91 6.59
N MET A 98 8.00 -3.19 6.62
CA MET A 98 8.96 -4.28 6.69
C MET A 98 9.71 -4.44 5.36
N HIS A 99 10.78 -5.22 5.36
CA HIS A 99 11.66 -5.42 4.19
C HIS A 99 10.89 -5.85 2.93
N GLU A 100 9.85 -6.68 3.06
CA GLU A 100 9.03 -7.14 1.93
C GLU A 100 7.79 -6.28 1.68
N GLY A 101 7.51 -5.31 2.55
CA GLY A 101 6.43 -4.35 2.37
C GLY A 101 6.69 -3.40 1.20
N PHE A 102 5.64 -2.82 0.64
CA PHE A 102 5.77 -1.81 -0.42
C PHE A 102 4.66 -0.77 -0.31
N VAL A 103 5.03 0.51 -0.33
CA VAL A 103 4.07 1.62 -0.35
C VAL A 103 4.34 2.49 -1.58
N ASN A 104 3.33 2.58 -2.45
CA ASN A 104 3.41 3.37 -3.66
C ASN A 104 3.20 4.87 -3.36
N TYR A 105 3.58 5.74 -4.32
CA TYR A 105 3.25 7.15 -4.24
C TYR A 105 1.72 7.36 -4.18
N ASN A 106 1.28 8.46 -3.59
CA ASN A 106 -0.14 8.79 -3.41
C ASN A 106 -0.94 7.70 -2.67
N ALA A 107 -0.28 6.91 -1.85
CA ALA A 107 -0.84 5.87 -0.99
C ALA A 107 -0.30 6.02 0.42
N GLY A 108 -0.84 5.32 1.38
CA GLY A 108 -0.24 5.33 2.70
C GLY A 108 -1.14 4.91 3.85
N THR A 109 -0.64 5.19 5.05
CA THR A 109 -1.22 4.82 6.33
C THR A 109 -1.66 6.07 7.10
N LEU A 110 -2.70 5.96 7.91
CA LEU A 110 -3.25 7.08 8.70
C LEU A 110 -2.94 6.97 10.20
N GLY A 111 -2.20 5.97 10.62
CA GLY A 111 -1.80 5.73 12.00
C GLY A 111 -0.83 4.56 12.09
N HIS A 112 -0.80 3.88 13.23
CA HIS A 112 0.00 2.68 13.45
C HIS A 112 -0.37 1.61 12.41
N ALA A 113 0.61 1.06 11.74
CA ALA A 113 0.37 0.01 10.75
C ALA A 113 1.62 -0.85 10.58
N MET A 114 1.43 -2.16 10.47
CA MET A 114 2.46 -3.08 10.04
C MET A 114 2.25 -3.37 8.55
N VAL A 115 3.23 -3.06 7.72
CA VAL A 115 3.14 -3.22 6.27
C VAL A 115 4.19 -4.21 5.80
N GLU A 116 3.78 -5.45 5.59
CA GLU A 116 4.58 -6.53 5.02
C GLU A 116 4.11 -6.90 3.61
N GLY A 117 3.03 -6.33 3.16
CA GLY A 117 2.44 -6.50 1.83
C GLY A 117 2.49 -5.23 1.00
N ARG A 118 1.77 -5.22 -0.12
CA ARG A 118 1.76 -4.14 -1.10
C ARG A 118 0.57 -3.21 -0.92
N ILE A 119 0.85 -1.91 -0.72
CA ILE A 119 -0.13 -0.82 -0.76
C ILE A 119 0.00 -0.12 -2.12
N SER A 120 -0.97 -0.34 -3.00
CA SER A 120 -0.98 0.22 -4.35
C SER A 120 -1.31 1.71 -4.36
N GLN A 121 -1.00 2.38 -5.46
CA GLN A 121 -1.27 3.81 -5.66
C GLN A 121 -2.75 4.16 -5.38
N GLY A 122 -2.96 5.17 -4.56
CA GLY A 122 -4.28 5.68 -4.18
C GLY A 122 -4.92 4.97 -2.99
N VAL A 123 -4.36 3.86 -2.52
CA VAL A 123 -4.87 3.12 -1.35
C VAL A 123 -4.53 3.86 -0.07
N VAL A 124 -5.51 3.92 0.82
CA VAL A 124 -5.36 4.46 2.18
C VAL A 124 -5.70 3.37 3.18
N VAL A 125 -4.83 3.21 4.16
CA VAL A 125 -4.93 2.19 5.22
C VAL A 125 -5.14 2.90 6.56
N GLY A 126 -6.19 2.51 7.28
CA GLY A 126 -6.57 3.07 8.58
C GLY A 126 -5.61 2.66 9.71
N ASP A 127 -5.83 3.26 10.87
CA ASP A 127 -5.01 3.06 12.06
C ASP A 127 -5.11 1.61 12.59
N HIS A 128 -4.02 1.11 13.19
CA HIS A 128 -3.92 -0.25 13.74
C HIS A 128 -4.24 -1.36 12.73
N THR A 129 -3.97 -1.12 11.45
CA THR A 129 -4.20 -2.11 10.38
C THR A 129 -2.91 -2.84 10.03
N ASP A 130 -3.04 -4.15 9.87
CA ASP A 130 -1.93 -5.05 9.57
C ASP A 130 -2.08 -5.60 8.14
N VAL A 131 -1.07 -5.35 7.30
CA VAL A 131 -0.98 -5.84 5.92
C VAL A 131 0.04 -6.95 5.87
N GLY A 132 -0.41 -8.18 6.03
CA GLY A 132 0.43 -9.37 6.18
C GLY A 132 1.39 -9.61 5.01
N GLY A 133 2.40 -10.44 5.25
CA GLY A 133 3.47 -10.75 4.31
C GLY A 133 2.95 -11.22 2.96
N GLY A 134 3.35 -10.51 1.88
CA GLY A 134 2.90 -10.80 0.51
C GLY A 134 1.43 -10.45 0.22
N ALA A 135 0.68 -9.88 1.15
CA ALA A 135 -0.66 -9.40 0.89
C ALA A 135 -0.65 -8.28 -0.16
N SER A 136 -1.74 -8.13 -0.91
CA SER A 136 -1.84 -7.20 -2.02
C SER A 136 -3.16 -6.45 -2.03
N ILE A 137 -3.09 -5.11 -1.97
CA ILE A 137 -4.25 -4.24 -2.04
C ILE A 137 -4.29 -3.60 -3.43
N MET A 138 -5.37 -3.81 -4.19
CA MET A 138 -5.57 -3.18 -5.50
C MET A 138 -5.83 -1.68 -5.33
N GLY A 139 -5.32 -0.85 -6.25
CA GLY A 139 -5.47 0.61 -6.17
C GLY A 139 -6.90 1.10 -6.37
N THR A 140 -7.68 0.39 -7.18
CA THR A 140 -9.09 0.66 -7.45
C THR A 140 -9.89 -0.62 -7.32
N LEU A 141 -11.22 -0.49 -7.18
CA LEU A 141 -12.11 -1.64 -7.22
C LEU A 141 -11.80 -2.49 -8.45
N SER A 142 -11.66 -3.78 -8.28
CA SER A 142 -11.40 -4.71 -9.38
C SER A 142 -12.58 -4.70 -10.36
N GLY A 143 -12.29 -4.86 -11.66
CA GLY A 143 -13.32 -4.81 -12.70
C GLY A 143 -13.50 -3.45 -13.38
N GLY A 144 -12.55 -2.50 -13.20
CA GLY A 144 -12.52 -1.24 -13.96
C GLY A 144 -13.18 -0.04 -13.27
N GLY A 145 -13.45 -0.13 -11.98
CA GLY A 145 -13.94 0.99 -11.18
C GLY A 145 -12.92 2.12 -11.02
N LYS A 146 -13.41 3.36 -10.89
CA LYS A 146 -12.56 4.53 -10.57
C LYS A 146 -12.42 4.73 -9.06
N GLU A 147 -13.23 4.05 -8.27
CA GLU A 147 -13.23 4.15 -6.81
C GLU A 147 -11.94 3.54 -6.23
N ARG A 148 -11.30 4.27 -5.33
CA ARG A 148 -10.07 3.85 -4.64
C ARG A 148 -10.41 2.85 -3.55
N VAL A 149 -9.62 1.79 -3.48
CA VAL A 149 -9.72 0.84 -2.37
C VAL A 149 -9.19 1.48 -1.09
N ARG A 150 -9.93 1.31 -0.01
CA ARG A 150 -9.56 1.77 1.33
C ARG A 150 -9.70 0.62 2.32
N LEU A 151 -8.80 0.57 3.27
CA LEU A 151 -8.94 -0.27 4.45
C LEU A 151 -9.25 0.63 5.65
N GLY A 152 -10.23 0.23 6.44
CA GLY A 152 -10.58 0.88 7.70
C GLY A 152 -9.52 0.68 8.78
N GLU A 153 -9.90 0.92 10.01
CA GLU A 153 -9.08 0.74 11.19
C GLU A 153 -9.12 -0.72 11.68
N ARG A 154 -8.03 -1.20 12.30
CA ARG A 154 -7.93 -2.56 12.91
C ARG A 154 -8.27 -3.69 11.92
N VAL A 155 -7.92 -3.49 10.65
CA VAL A 155 -8.07 -4.51 9.61
C VAL A 155 -6.85 -5.43 9.64
N LEU A 156 -7.08 -6.73 9.51
CA LEU A 156 -6.01 -7.71 9.33
C LEU A 156 -6.13 -8.36 7.94
N LEU A 157 -5.14 -8.15 7.09
CA LEU A 157 -4.93 -8.96 5.90
C LEU A 157 -3.94 -10.07 6.22
N GLY A 158 -4.39 -11.31 6.18
CA GLY A 158 -3.51 -12.47 6.35
C GLY A 158 -2.44 -12.55 5.26
N ALA A 159 -1.37 -13.30 5.52
CA ALA A 159 -0.28 -13.47 4.56
C ALA A 159 -0.79 -13.94 3.19
N ASN A 160 -0.29 -13.34 2.11
CA ASN A 160 -0.70 -13.60 0.72
C ASN A 160 -2.20 -13.37 0.45
N ALA A 161 -2.93 -12.69 1.33
CA ALA A 161 -4.29 -12.25 1.04
C ALA A 161 -4.29 -11.15 -0.03
N GLY A 162 -5.37 -11.04 -0.77
CA GLY A 162 -5.53 -9.96 -1.76
C GLY A 162 -6.92 -9.35 -1.71
N VAL A 163 -7.00 -8.03 -1.87
CA VAL A 163 -8.28 -7.33 -1.87
C VAL A 163 -8.39 -6.35 -3.04
N GLY A 164 -9.51 -6.46 -3.74
CA GLY A 164 -9.95 -5.54 -4.81
C GLY A 164 -11.29 -4.89 -4.47
N ILE A 165 -11.66 -4.88 -3.19
CA ILE A 165 -12.79 -4.15 -2.59
C ILE A 165 -12.29 -3.37 -1.39
N SER A 166 -12.99 -2.33 -0.97
CA SER A 166 -12.72 -1.66 0.30
C SER A 166 -13.19 -2.53 1.48
N LEU A 167 -12.49 -2.43 2.60
CA LEU A 167 -12.88 -3.07 3.86
C LEU A 167 -13.16 -1.99 4.89
N GLY A 168 -14.27 -2.15 5.64
CA GLY A 168 -14.54 -1.31 6.80
C GLY A 168 -13.67 -1.71 8.00
N ASP A 169 -13.90 -1.08 9.13
CA ASP A 169 -13.15 -1.32 10.36
C ASP A 169 -13.32 -2.76 10.87
N ASP A 170 -12.32 -3.25 11.60
CA ASP A 170 -12.36 -4.54 12.27
C ASP A 170 -12.56 -5.75 11.35
N CYS A 171 -12.24 -5.61 10.05
CA CYS A 171 -12.30 -6.71 9.11
C CYS A 171 -11.05 -7.60 9.16
N VAL A 172 -11.24 -8.88 8.92
CA VAL A 172 -10.15 -9.86 8.78
C VAL A 172 -10.29 -10.59 7.47
N VAL A 173 -9.20 -10.74 6.73
CA VAL A 173 -9.13 -11.59 5.54
C VAL A 173 -8.13 -12.70 5.80
N GLU A 174 -8.60 -13.94 5.70
CA GLU A 174 -7.78 -15.14 5.87
C GLU A 174 -6.56 -15.16 4.94
N ALA A 175 -5.46 -15.73 5.42
CA ALA A 175 -4.26 -15.91 4.61
C ALA A 175 -4.54 -16.66 3.30
N GLY A 176 -3.97 -16.20 2.20
CA GLY A 176 -4.14 -16.80 0.87
C GLY A 176 -5.50 -16.57 0.22
N LEU A 177 -6.42 -15.85 0.84
CA LEU A 177 -7.72 -15.53 0.26
C LEU A 177 -7.63 -14.27 -0.61
N TYR A 178 -8.14 -14.36 -1.84
CA TYR A 178 -8.20 -13.22 -2.75
C TYR A 178 -9.67 -12.80 -3.00
N LEU A 179 -10.02 -11.56 -2.61
CA LEU A 179 -11.36 -10.98 -2.77
C LEU A 179 -11.36 -9.95 -3.91
N THR A 180 -12.03 -10.25 -5.00
CA THR A 180 -12.28 -9.28 -6.08
C THR A 180 -13.76 -8.92 -6.10
N THR A 181 -14.16 -7.85 -6.77
CA THR A 181 -15.56 -7.41 -6.87
C THR A 181 -16.52 -8.52 -7.31
N GLY A 182 -16.04 -9.41 -8.21
CA GLY A 182 -16.85 -10.52 -8.74
C GLY A 182 -16.87 -11.77 -7.87
N THR A 183 -16.06 -11.86 -6.81
CA THR A 183 -16.03 -13.03 -5.93
C THR A 183 -17.39 -13.27 -5.31
N ARG A 184 -17.92 -14.51 -5.42
CA ARG A 184 -19.13 -14.92 -4.74
C ARG A 184 -18.80 -15.20 -3.29
N VAL A 185 -19.50 -14.54 -2.38
CA VAL A 185 -19.32 -14.65 -0.94
C VAL A 185 -20.61 -15.09 -0.29
N THR A 186 -20.56 -16.14 0.51
CA THR A 186 -21.67 -16.59 1.35
C THR A 186 -21.60 -15.81 2.67
N VAL A 187 -22.53 -14.91 2.89
CA VAL A 187 -22.70 -14.24 4.19
C VAL A 187 -23.39 -15.24 5.13
N VAL A 188 -22.68 -15.63 6.18
CA VAL A 188 -23.16 -16.62 7.16
C VAL A 188 -23.59 -15.88 8.43
N THR A 189 -24.89 -15.96 8.74
CA THR A 189 -25.46 -15.45 9.99
C THR A 189 -26.11 -16.59 10.77
N ASP A 190 -26.46 -16.37 12.03
CA ASP A 190 -27.11 -17.40 12.88
C ASP A 190 -28.45 -17.89 12.33
N GLN A 191 -29.06 -17.12 11.46
CA GLN A 191 -30.44 -17.41 10.97
C GLN A 191 -30.45 -17.84 9.51
N GLU A 192 -29.59 -17.33 8.67
CA GLU A 192 -29.64 -17.58 7.22
C GLU A 192 -28.26 -17.39 6.56
N SER A 193 -28.06 -18.07 5.43
CA SER A 193 -26.89 -17.90 4.60
C SER A 193 -27.28 -17.37 3.23
N THR A 194 -26.74 -16.22 2.84
CA THR A 194 -27.08 -15.57 1.56
C THR A 194 -25.82 -15.39 0.71
N VAL A 195 -25.89 -15.68 -0.59
CA VAL A 195 -24.77 -15.51 -1.52
C VAL A 195 -24.86 -14.14 -2.21
N VAL A 196 -23.85 -13.32 -2.01
CA VAL A 196 -23.71 -11.98 -2.61
C VAL A 196 -22.41 -11.87 -3.41
N LYS A 197 -22.20 -10.76 -4.12
CA LYS A 197 -20.88 -10.41 -4.65
C LYS A 197 -20.07 -9.71 -3.58
N ALA A 198 -18.74 -9.88 -3.59
CA ALA A 198 -17.88 -9.13 -2.68
C ALA A 198 -17.99 -7.60 -2.87
N ALA A 199 -18.34 -7.14 -4.08
CA ALA A 199 -18.63 -5.74 -4.33
C ALA A 199 -19.75 -5.19 -3.43
N ASP A 200 -20.76 -5.99 -3.14
CA ASP A 200 -21.92 -5.61 -2.32
C ASP A 200 -21.56 -5.46 -0.83
N LEU A 201 -20.40 -6.02 -0.44
CA LEU A 201 -19.84 -5.94 0.92
C LEU A 201 -18.72 -4.89 1.03
N SER A 202 -18.42 -4.16 -0.05
CA SER A 202 -17.35 -3.16 -0.05
C SER A 202 -17.58 -2.09 1.00
N GLY A 203 -16.58 -1.87 1.88
CA GLY A 203 -16.66 -0.89 2.96
C GLY A 203 -17.42 -1.34 4.21
N THR A 204 -17.99 -2.54 4.22
CA THR A 204 -18.67 -3.09 5.41
C THR A 204 -17.64 -3.45 6.48
N SER A 205 -17.94 -3.09 7.73
CA SER A 205 -17.10 -3.36 8.90
C SER A 205 -17.43 -4.69 9.58
N ASN A 206 -16.54 -5.16 10.46
CA ASN A 206 -16.75 -6.32 11.34
C ASN A 206 -17.01 -7.64 10.59
N LEU A 207 -16.32 -7.88 9.48
CA LEU A 207 -16.43 -9.11 8.73
C LEU A 207 -15.13 -9.93 8.77
N LEU A 208 -15.26 -11.23 9.02
CA LEU A 208 -14.24 -12.22 8.75
C LEU A 208 -14.49 -12.85 7.38
N TYR A 209 -13.59 -12.62 6.44
CA TYR A 209 -13.58 -13.30 5.15
C TYR A 209 -12.66 -14.52 5.23
N ARG A 210 -13.21 -15.69 4.96
CA ARG A 210 -12.46 -16.95 4.96
C ARG A 210 -12.88 -17.87 3.83
N ARG A 211 -12.08 -18.89 3.55
CA ARG A 211 -12.46 -20.01 2.71
C ARG A 211 -12.90 -21.18 3.60
N ASN A 212 -14.09 -21.69 3.39
CA ASN A 212 -14.53 -22.92 4.04
C ASN A 212 -13.66 -24.09 3.52
N SER A 213 -12.92 -24.73 4.40
CA SER A 213 -11.96 -25.79 4.04
C SER A 213 -12.62 -27.08 3.53
N GLN A 214 -13.91 -27.27 3.80
CA GLN A 214 -14.66 -28.46 3.36
C GLN A 214 -15.33 -28.24 2.01
N THR A 215 -15.96 -27.06 1.82
CA THR A 215 -16.76 -26.76 0.62
C THR A 215 -15.99 -25.94 -0.41
N GLY A 216 -14.91 -25.26 0.00
CA GLY A 216 -14.17 -24.31 -0.84
C GLY A 216 -14.87 -22.98 -1.05
N THR A 217 -16.06 -22.77 -0.51
CA THR A 217 -16.79 -21.51 -0.64
C THR A 217 -16.10 -20.38 0.14
N VAL A 218 -16.15 -19.18 -0.42
CA VAL A 218 -15.73 -17.97 0.31
C VAL A 218 -16.88 -17.53 1.19
N GLU A 219 -16.61 -17.33 2.46
CA GLU A 219 -17.57 -16.92 3.48
C GLU A 219 -17.24 -15.55 4.05
N ALA A 220 -18.27 -14.77 4.37
CA ALA A 220 -18.18 -13.58 5.21
C ALA A 220 -18.99 -13.83 6.48
N ILE A 221 -18.32 -13.80 7.62
CA ILE A 221 -18.92 -14.06 8.92
C ILE A 221 -18.86 -12.77 9.73
N PRO A 222 -20.02 -12.24 10.20
CA PRO A 222 -20.03 -11.13 11.15
C PRO A 222 -19.22 -11.51 12.40
N ARG A 223 -18.30 -10.64 12.80
CA ARG A 223 -17.52 -10.82 14.02
C ARG A 223 -18.28 -10.22 15.20
N ALA A 224 -18.48 -11.01 16.25
CA ALA A 224 -18.82 -10.43 17.54
C ALA A 224 -17.65 -9.51 17.94
N THR A 225 -17.94 -8.31 18.40
CA THR A 225 -16.99 -7.25 18.74
C THR A 225 -15.89 -7.77 19.70
N GLY A 226 -14.83 -8.29 19.14
CA GLY A 226 -13.60 -8.69 19.81
C GLY A 226 -12.45 -8.12 19.01
N THR A 227 -11.66 -7.26 19.62
CA THR A 227 -10.41 -6.73 19.03
C THR A 227 -9.52 -7.88 18.60
N VAL A 228 -8.98 -7.81 17.38
CA VAL A 228 -7.82 -8.63 17.02
C VAL A 228 -6.67 -8.05 17.84
N GLU A 229 -6.20 -8.79 18.83
CA GLU A 229 -4.95 -8.42 19.51
C GLU A 229 -3.79 -8.65 18.55
N LEU A 230 -3.35 -7.58 17.90
CA LEU A 230 -2.10 -7.58 17.16
C LEU A 230 -0.95 -7.69 18.20
N ASN A 231 0.10 -8.40 17.83
CA ASN A 231 1.26 -8.54 18.69
C ASN A 231 1.92 -7.18 18.94
N SER A 232 1.64 -6.57 20.08
CA SER A 232 2.09 -5.22 20.45
C SER A 232 3.62 -5.05 20.40
N ILE A 233 4.38 -6.13 20.55
CA ILE A 233 5.85 -6.10 20.50
C ILE A 233 6.35 -5.77 19.08
N LEU A 234 5.63 -6.21 18.04
CA LEU A 234 6.00 -5.94 16.65
C LEU A 234 5.74 -4.49 16.24
N HIS A 235 4.84 -3.81 16.94
CA HIS A 235 4.45 -2.41 16.68
C HIS A 235 5.24 -1.40 17.53
N ALA A 236 6.14 -1.83 18.42
CA ALA A 236 7.01 -0.92 19.16
C ALA A 236 8.09 -0.31 18.23
N ASN A 237 8.07 1.01 18.11
CA ASN A 237 9.06 1.81 17.34
C ASN A 237 10.09 2.44 18.27
#